data_b610a4ecc609641e7e06678b11c76ab3
#
_entry.id   b610a4ecc609641e7e06678b11c76ab3
#
_cell.length_a   1.000
_cell.length_b   1.000
_cell.length_c   1.000
_cell.angle_alpha   90.00
_cell.angle_beta   90.00
_cell.angle_gamma   90.00
#
_symmetry.space_group_name_H-M   'P 1'
#
loop_
_entity.id
_entity.type
_entity.pdbx_description
1 polymer ?
#
loop_
_entity_poly.entity_id
_entity_poly.type
_entity_poly.pdbx_seq_one_letter_code
_entity_poly.pdbx_strand_id
1 'polypeptide(L)'
;MSQTDNVGKALGRLVIYIIITVIILAMIQWVFTSGVEILAEKLGYEGILTIKDYAVYVYIIVLFVLGWMIVNAVASMFYAMMTPKYGASTGAAVRSLIRILGLGALVAGIAGGVAGGAAGVALGGFIGLVVGFATQQVLGQAIAGLFILLARPFKINDVVDVAGESEVAVKDISTLFTVVERKDGLTVLVPSTMILGQKIVIRKRAEK
;
A
#
# COMPACT_ATOMS: atom_id res chain seq x y z
N MET A 1 21.44 16.31 11.04
CA MET A 1 20.99 16.03 9.66
C MET A 1 19.48 16.16 9.63
N SER A 2 18.95 17.10 8.85
CA SER A 2 17.50 17.42 8.88
C SER A 2 16.68 16.27 8.28
N GLN A 3 15.44 16.11 8.75
CA GLN A 3 14.49 15.09 8.26
C GLN A 3 14.27 15.22 6.74
N THR A 4 14.30 16.43 6.23
CA THR A 4 14.19 16.75 4.80
C THR A 4 15.31 16.16 3.96
N ASP A 5 16.55 16.07 4.50
CA ASP A 5 17.69 15.48 3.80
C ASP A 5 17.54 13.97 3.54
N ASN A 6 16.92 13.23 4.46
CA ASN A 6 16.73 11.80 4.30
C ASN A 6 15.64 11.46 3.28
N VAL A 7 14.55 12.22 3.28
CA VAL A 7 13.46 12.07 2.30
C VAL A 7 13.94 12.51 0.92
N GLY A 8 14.64 13.64 0.82
CA GLY A 8 15.21 14.13 -0.43
C GLY A 8 16.18 13.14 -1.08
N LYS A 9 17.06 12.51 -0.29
CA LYS A 9 17.98 11.46 -0.76
C LYS A 9 17.24 10.20 -1.21
N ALA A 10 16.14 9.83 -0.54
CA ALA A 10 15.34 8.67 -0.92
C ALA A 10 14.58 8.94 -2.23
N LEU A 11 14.03 10.13 -2.39
CA LEU A 11 13.37 10.57 -3.64
C LEU A 11 14.38 10.64 -4.80
N GLY A 12 15.57 11.20 -4.57
CA GLY A 12 16.63 11.25 -5.58
C GLY A 12 17.04 9.86 -6.06
N ARG A 13 17.19 8.88 -5.14
CA ARG A 13 17.44 7.47 -5.50
C ARG A 13 16.31 6.87 -6.33
N LEU A 14 15.06 7.14 -5.99
CA LEU A 14 13.90 6.68 -6.74
C LEU A 14 13.95 7.19 -8.18
N VAL A 15 14.15 8.48 -8.37
CA VAL A 15 14.24 9.12 -9.70
C VAL A 15 15.39 8.51 -10.51
N ILE A 16 16.57 8.35 -9.89
CA ILE A 16 17.73 7.72 -10.54
C ILE A 16 17.40 6.29 -10.97
N TYR A 17 16.77 5.47 -10.13
CA TYR A 17 16.40 4.10 -10.49
C TYR A 17 15.39 4.03 -11.62
N ILE A 18 14.41 4.95 -11.66
CA ILE A 18 13.46 5.03 -12.77
C ILE A 18 14.19 5.37 -14.08
N ILE A 19 15.08 6.38 -14.06
CA ILE A 19 15.85 6.79 -15.25
C ILE A 19 16.73 5.63 -15.73
N ILE A 20 17.47 4.98 -14.83
CA ILE A 20 18.32 3.84 -15.13
C ILE A 20 17.47 2.69 -15.75
N THR A 21 16.30 2.44 -15.19
CA THR A 21 15.39 1.39 -15.69
C THR A 21 14.96 1.69 -17.12
N VAL A 22 14.55 2.92 -17.42
CA VAL A 22 14.15 3.32 -18.78
C VAL A 22 15.31 3.17 -19.76
N ILE A 23 16.51 3.62 -19.37
CA ILE A 23 17.72 3.51 -20.23
C ILE A 23 18.07 2.04 -20.50
N ILE A 24 18.10 1.20 -19.46
CA ILE A 24 18.44 -0.22 -19.62
C ILE A 24 17.41 -0.95 -20.49
N LEU A 25 16.11 -0.69 -20.30
CA LEU A 25 15.06 -1.30 -21.11
C LEU A 25 15.16 -0.84 -22.58
N ALA A 26 15.42 0.44 -22.83
CA ALA A 26 15.64 0.96 -24.16
C ALA A 26 16.87 0.32 -24.84
N MET A 27 17.97 0.15 -24.10
CA MET A 27 19.16 -0.54 -24.60
C MET A 27 18.89 -2.01 -24.95
N ILE A 28 18.20 -2.73 -24.06
CA ILE A 28 17.82 -4.14 -24.31
C ILE A 28 16.94 -4.23 -25.55
N GLN A 29 15.94 -3.35 -25.67
CA GLN A 29 15.09 -3.31 -26.85
C GLN A 29 15.91 -3.08 -28.13
N TRP A 30 16.81 -2.11 -28.12
CA TRP A 30 17.66 -1.82 -29.27
C TRP A 30 18.56 -3.01 -29.62
N VAL A 31 19.17 -3.67 -28.64
CA VAL A 31 20.03 -4.85 -28.87
C VAL A 31 19.24 -5.98 -29.50
N PHE A 32 18.07 -6.33 -28.98
CA PHE A 32 17.29 -7.45 -29.49
C PHE A 32 16.52 -7.15 -30.78
N THR A 33 16.24 -5.88 -31.12
CA THR A 33 15.62 -5.50 -32.38
C THR A 33 16.67 -5.27 -33.46
N SER A 34 17.49 -4.24 -33.30
CA SER A 34 18.43 -3.79 -34.35
C SER A 34 19.83 -4.43 -34.23
N GLY A 35 20.32 -4.61 -32.99
CA GLY A 35 21.68 -5.13 -32.76
C GLY A 35 21.87 -6.56 -33.26
N VAL A 36 20.88 -7.42 -33.00
CA VAL A 36 20.91 -8.82 -33.47
C VAL A 36 20.83 -8.90 -35.01
N GLU A 37 20.02 -8.03 -35.65
CA GLU A 37 19.93 -7.97 -37.12
C GLU A 37 21.24 -7.53 -37.76
N ILE A 38 21.84 -6.45 -37.25
CA ILE A 38 23.13 -5.96 -37.74
C ILE A 38 24.23 -7.05 -37.59
N LEU A 39 24.18 -7.81 -36.50
CA LEU A 39 25.15 -8.86 -36.25
C LEU A 39 24.97 -10.04 -37.21
N ALA A 40 23.73 -10.47 -37.47
CA ALA A 40 23.39 -11.53 -38.40
C ALA A 40 23.81 -11.16 -39.83
N GLU A 41 23.57 -9.94 -40.27
CA GLU A 41 23.97 -9.43 -41.58
C GLU A 41 25.50 -9.40 -41.73
N LYS A 42 26.23 -8.89 -40.75
CA LYS A 42 27.70 -8.79 -40.78
C LYS A 42 28.41 -10.15 -40.79
N LEU A 43 27.85 -11.13 -40.08
CA LEU A 43 28.46 -12.47 -39.96
C LEU A 43 27.93 -13.44 -40.99
N GLY A 44 26.91 -13.06 -41.78
CA GLY A 44 26.31 -13.93 -42.79
C GLY A 44 25.67 -15.21 -42.21
N TYR A 45 25.29 -15.20 -40.91
CA TYR A 45 24.77 -16.37 -40.24
C TYR A 45 23.39 -16.07 -39.62
N GLU A 46 22.33 -16.51 -40.31
CA GLU A 46 20.94 -16.27 -39.91
C GLU A 46 20.56 -16.95 -38.58
N GLY A 47 21.27 -17.99 -38.14
CA GLY A 47 21.03 -18.66 -36.86
C GLY A 47 21.13 -17.74 -35.65
N ILE A 48 21.80 -16.58 -35.77
CA ILE A 48 21.88 -15.56 -34.72
C ILE A 48 20.51 -14.95 -34.42
N LEU A 49 19.58 -14.92 -35.37
CA LEU A 49 18.24 -14.38 -35.21
C LEU A 49 17.41 -15.11 -34.13
N THR A 50 17.72 -16.39 -33.84
CA THR A 50 17.09 -17.17 -32.79
C THR A 50 17.34 -16.59 -31.41
N ILE A 51 18.38 -15.75 -31.24
CA ILE A 51 18.65 -15.02 -29.97
C ILE A 51 17.49 -14.10 -29.60
N LYS A 52 16.73 -13.59 -30.58
CA LYS A 52 15.54 -12.74 -30.29
C LYS A 52 14.49 -13.46 -29.46
N ASP A 53 14.36 -14.78 -29.58
CA ASP A 53 13.39 -15.57 -28.83
C ASP A 53 13.69 -15.56 -27.32
N TYR A 54 14.94 -15.31 -26.95
CA TYR A 54 15.37 -15.22 -25.56
C TYR A 54 15.15 -13.81 -24.94
N ALA A 55 14.79 -12.81 -25.76
CA ALA A 55 14.56 -11.44 -25.28
C ALA A 55 13.55 -11.39 -24.12
N VAL A 56 12.48 -12.19 -24.19
CA VAL A 56 11.43 -12.26 -23.18
C VAL A 56 12.00 -12.63 -21.79
N TYR A 57 12.89 -13.62 -21.74
CA TYR A 57 13.51 -14.06 -20.49
C TYR A 57 14.44 -12.98 -19.91
N VAL A 58 15.18 -12.29 -20.77
CA VAL A 58 16.03 -11.17 -20.36
C VAL A 58 15.18 -10.02 -19.82
N TYR A 59 14.07 -9.68 -20.49
CA TYR A 59 13.14 -8.67 -20.00
C TYR A 59 12.57 -9.02 -18.63
N ILE A 60 12.13 -10.26 -18.41
CA ILE A 60 11.59 -10.70 -17.11
C ILE A 60 12.62 -10.49 -16.00
N ILE A 61 13.85 -10.97 -16.20
CA ILE A 61 14.90 -10.89 -15.19
C ILE A 61 15.25 -9.42 -14.89
N VAL A 62 15.46 -8.62 -15.93
CA VAL A 62 15.85 -7.22 -15.79
C VAL A 62 14.74 -6.41 -15.14
N LEU A 63 13.48 -6.57 -15.59
CA LEU A 63 12.32 -5.92 -15.01
C LEU A 63 12.13 -6.32 -13.54
N PHE A 64 12.37 -7.58 -13.19
CA PHE A 64 12.27 -8.02 -11.81
C PHE A 64 13.34 -7.36 -10.93
N VAL A 65 14.61 -7.36 -11.36
CA VAL A 65 15.71 -6.76 -10.58
C VAL A 65 15.54 -5.25 -10.44
N LEU A 66 15.33 -4.55 -11.54
CA LEU A 66 15.18 -3.09 -11.53
C LEU A 66 13.88 -2.66 -10.84
N GLY A 67 12.78 -3.35 -11.10
CA GLY A 67 11.51 -3.12 -10.44
C GLY A 67 11.59 -3.35 -8.93
N TRP A 68 12.30 -4.39 -8.49
CA TRP A 68 12.56 -4.62 -7.07
C TRP A 68 13.39 -3.50 -6.43
N MET A 69 14.36 -2.94 -7.15
CA MET A 69 15.12 -1.77 -6.68
C MET A 69 14.19 -0.56 -6.51
N ILE A 70 13.27 -0.32 -7.44
CA ILE A 70 12.26 0.75 -7.36
C ILE A 70 11.33 0.52 -6.16
N VAL A 71 10.80 -0.69 -5.99
CA VAL A 71 9.94 -1.06 -4.84
C VAL A 71 10.66 -0.79 -3.51
N ASN A 72 11.94 -1.19 -3.41
CA ASN A 72 12.72 -0.92 -2.20
C ASN A 72 13.02 0.57 -1.99
N ALA A 73 13.21 1.35 -3.05
CA ALA A 73 13.39 2.80 -2.95
C ALA A 73 12.12 3.47 -2.42
N VAL A 74 10.93 3.13 -2.97
CA VAL A 74 9.65 3.60 -2.48
C VAL A 74 9.43 3.20 -1.02
N ALA A 75 9.64 1.94 -0.68
CA ALA A 75 9.50 1.45 0.69
C ALA A 75 10.44 2.17 1.68
N SER A 76 11.66 2.49 1.24
CA SER A 76 12.64 3.24 2.04
C SER A 76 12.25 4.71 2.22
N MET A 77 11.62 5.31 1.22
CA MET A 77 11.09 6.67 1.30
C MET A 77 9.98 6.75 2.36
N PHE A 78 9.03 5.83 2.35
CA PHE A 78 7.97 5.78 3.36
C PHE A 78 8.52 5.50 4.76
N TYR A 79 9.53 4.62 4.89
CA TYR A 79 10.23 4.42 6.16
C TYR A 79 10.82 5.71 6.69
N ALA A 80 11.53 6.47 5.84
CA ALA A 80 12.15 7.74 6.22
C ALA A 80 11.11 8.81 6.62
N MET A 81 9.93 8.80 5.99
CA MET A 81 8.83 9.72 6.30
C MET A 81 8.10 9.38 7.61
N MET A 82 7.90 8.06 7.87
CA MET A 82 7.10 7.61 9.02
C MET A 82 7.89 7.51 10.32
N THR A 83 9.16 7.10 10.25
CA THR A 83 10.00 6.86 11.43
C THR A 83 10.10 8.07 12.36
N PRO A 84 10.33 9.31 11.89
CA PRO A 84 10.45 10.46 12.78
C PRO A 84 9.16 10.84 13.49
N LYS A 85 8.00 10.54 12.86
CA LYS A 85 6.68 10.94 13.37
C LYS A 85 6.03 9.87 14.24
N TYR A 86 6.23 8.59 13.89
CA TYR A 86 5.50 7.46 14.50
C TYR A 86 6.41 6.40 15.12
N GLY A 87 7.72 6.61 15.09
CA GLY A 87 8.71 5.67 15.62
C GLY A 87 9.20 4.62 14.62
N ALA A 88 10.33 3.98 14.95
CA ALA A 88 11.01 3.05 14.05
C ALA A 88 10.21 1.77 13.76
N SER A 89 9.45 1.27 14.74
CA SER A 89 8.59 0.08 14.58
C SER A 89 7.49 0.32 13.56
N THR A 90 6.80 1.45 13.64
CA THR A 90 5.76 1.85 12.68
C THR A 90 6.34 2.05 11.28
N GLY A 91 7.49 2.74 11.19
CA GLY A 91 8.21 2.91 9.93
C GLY A 91 8.58 1.57 9.28
N ALA A 92 9.07 0.61 10.07
CA ALA A 92 9.43 -0.74 9.60
C ALA A 92 8.20 -1.52 9.11
N ALA A 93 7.07 -1.43 9.83
CA ALA A 93 5.82 -2.07 9.42
C ALA A 93 5.32 -1.52 8.07
N VAL A 94 5.28 -0.21 7.91
CA VAL A 94 4.89 0.46 6.65
C VAL A 94 5.83 0.07 5.51
N ARG A 95 7.15 0.05 5.76
CA ARG A 95 8.15 -0.41 4.77
C ARG A 95 7.88 -1.83 4.30
N SER A 96 7.58 -2.75 5.21
CA SER A 96 7.28 -4.15 4.89
C SER A 96 5.98 -4.27 4.09
N LEU A 97 4.94 -3.54 4.47
CA LEU A 97 3.68 -3.49 3.74
C LEU A 97 3.88 -3.03 2.29
N ILE A 98 4.62 -1.93 2.08
CA ILE A 98 4.90 -1.40 0.74
C ILE A 98 5.72 -2.38 -0.09
N ARG A 99 6.65 -3.14 0.51
CA ARG A 99 7.39 -4.19 -0.20
C ARG A 99 6.49 -5.32 -0.68
N ILE A 100 5.56 -5.77 0.17
CA ILE A 100 4.62 -6.84 -0.19
C ILE A 100 3.70 -6.39 -1.33
N LEU A 101 3.09 -5.20 -1.20
CA LEU A 101 2.23 -4.63 -2.23
C LEU A 101 3.00 -4.35 -3.53
N GLY A 102 4.21 -3.80 -3.40
CA GLY A 102 5.08 -3.51 -4.53
C GLY A 102 5.56 -4.76 -5.26
N LEU A 103 5.82 -5.85 -4.55
CA LEU A 103 6.14 -7.14 -5.16
C LEU A 103 4.95 -7.66 -5.98
N GLY A 104 3.74 -7.60 -5.43
CA GLY A 104 2.53 -7.99 -6.15
C GLY A 104 2.32 -7.16 -7.42
N ALA A 105 2.45 -5.82 -7.33
CA ALA A 105 2.33 -4.92 -8.46
C ALA A 105 3.43 -5.19 -9.52
N LEU A 106 4.67 -5.47 -9.09
CA LEU A 106 5.78 -5.80 -9.97
C LEU A 106 5.51 -7.09 -10.75
N VAL A 107 5.07 -8.16 -10.09
CA VAL A 107 4.75 -9.44 -10.72
C VAL A 107 3.60 -9.28 -11.71
N ALA A 108 2.54 -8.55 -11.34
CA ALA A 108 1.42 -8.25 -12.23
C ALA A 108 1.86 -7.42 -13.45
N GLY A 109 2.73 -6.43 -13.25
CA GLY A 109 3.29 -5.62 -14.32
C GLY A 109 4.14 -6.43 -15.30
N ILE A 110 5.00 -7.34 -14.80
CA ILE A 110 5.80 -8.23 -15.63
C ILE A 110 4.90 -9.18 -16.43
N ALA A 111 3.89 -9.77 -15.77
CA ALA A 111 2.93 -10.65 -16.44
C ALA A 111 2.19 -9.91 -17.57
N GLY A 112 1.78 -8.66 -17.34
CA GLY A 112 1.12 -7.82 -18.33
C GLY A 112 2.03 -7.47 -19.51
N GLY A 113 3.30 -7.21 -19.27
CA GLY A 113 4.29 -6.88 -20.29
C GLY A 113 4.70 -8.08 -21.16
N VAL A 114 4.71 -9.29 -20.60
CA VAL A 114 5.22 -10.49 -21.25
C VAL A 114 4.09 -11.36 -21.83
N ALA A 115 3.03 -11.62 -21.05
CA ALA A 115 1.91 -12.47 -21.44
C ALA A 115 0.70 -11.68 -21.98
N GLY A 116 0.85 -10.35 -22.10
CA GLY A 116 -0.19 -9.44 -22.58
C GLY A 116 -1.01 -8.78 -21.46
N GLY A 117 -1.61 -7.64 -21.78
CA GLY A 117 -2.32 -6.81 -20.83
C GLY A 117 -3.39 -7.55 -20.02
N ALA A 118 -4.09 -8.51 -20.64
CA ALA A 118 -5.11 -9.33 -19.97
C ALA A 118 -4.53 -10.13 -18.78
N ALA A 119 -3.33 -10.70 -18.93
CA ALA A 119 -2.67 -11.44 -17.86
C ALA A 119 -2.29 -10.52 -16.67
N GLY A 120 -1.78 -9.33 -16.98
CA GLY A 120 -1.48 -8.32 -15.96
C GLY A 120 -2.72 -7.87 -15.19
N VAL A 121 -3.82 -7.59 -15.89
CA VAL A 121 -5.10 -7.22 -15.29
C VAL A 121 -5.66 -8.33 -14.43
N ALA A 122 -5.63 -9.58 -14.91
CA ALA A 122 -6.12 -10.74 -14.15
C ALA A 122 -5.32 -10.93 -12.86
N LEU A 123 -4.00 -10.90 -12.93
CA LEU A 123 -3.13 -11.10 -11.77
C LEU A 123 -3.22 -9.92 -10.80
N GLY A 124 -3.21 -8.69 -11.32
CA GLY A 124 -3.38 -7.47 -10.51
C GLY A 124 -4.74 -7.41 -9.82
N GLY A 125 -5.79 -7.81 -10.52
CA GLY A 125 -7.15 -7.93 -9.97
C GLY A 125 -7.22 -8.97 -8.86
N PHE A 126 -6.62 -10.15 -9.05
CA PHE A 126 -6.55 -11.19 -8.04
C PHE A 126 -5.80 -10.71 -6.78
N ILE A 127 -4.63 -10.08 -6.95
CA ILE A 127 -3.88 -9.50 -5.83
C ILE A 127 -4.69 -8.42 -5.13
N GLY A 128 -5.35 -7.53 -5.89
CA GLY A 128 -6.22 -6.48 -5.36
C GLY A 128 -7.37 -7.05 -4.54
N LEU A 129 -7.98 -8.16 -4.99
CA LEU A 129 -9.05 -8.86 -4.28
C LEU A 129 -8.55 -9.45 -2.96
N VAL A 130 -7.38 -10.09 -2.95
CA VAL A 130 -6.75 -10.64 -1.73
C VAL A 130 -6.46 -9.52 -0.71
N VAL A 131 -5.87 -8.40 -1.17
CA VAL A 131 -5.60 -7.24 -0.32
C VAL A 131 -6.90 -6.61 0.19
N GLY A 132 -7.92 -6.51 -0.66
CA GLY A 132 -9.24 -6.01 -0.31
C GLY A 132 -9.87 -6.82 0.83
N PHE A 133 -9.88 -8.15 0.72
CA PHE A 133 -10.36 -9.03 1.80
C PHE A 133 -9.53 -8.89 3.08
N ALA A 134 -8.20 -8.81 2.97
CA ALA A 134 -7.33 -8.66 4.13
C ALA A 134 -7.56 -7.33 4.88
N THR A 135 -7.97 -6.27 4.18
CA THR A 135 -8.21 -4.94 4.75
C THR A 135 -9.67 -4.64 5.06
N GLN A 136 -10.60 -5.51 4.67
CA GLN A 136 -12.05 -5.30 4.77
C GLN A 136 -12.51 -4.90 6.18
N GLN A 137 -11.97 -5.54 7.22
CA GLN A 137 -12.36 -5.24 8.60
C GLN A 137 -11.95 -3.83 9.03
N VAL A 138 -10.72 -3.42 8.70
CA VAL A 138 -10.20 -2.08 9.03
C VAL A 138 -10.98 -0.99 8.28
N LEU A 139 -11.26 -1.24 7.00
CA LEU A 139 -12.04 -0.32 6.17
C LEU A 139 -13.48 -0.19 6.68
N GLY A 140 -14.10 -1.31 7.10
CA GLY A 140 -15.42 -1.33 7.74
C GLY A 140 -15.46 -0.49 9.01
N GLN A 141 -14.43 -0.59 9.87
CA GLN A 141 -14.30 0.25 11.07
C GLN A 141 -14.21 1.73 10.72
N ALA A 142 -13.38 2.09 9.73
CA ALA A 142 -13.19 3.48 9.32
C ALA A 142 -14.50 4.09 8.76
N ILE A 143 -15.22 3.34 7.92
CA ILE A 143 -16.52 3.76 7.38
C ILE A 143 -17.54 3.92 8.51
N ALA A 144 -17.62 2.96 9.44
CA ALA A 144 -18.51 3.02 10.58
C ALA A 144 -18.26 4.25 11.44
N GLY A 145 -16.99 4.54 11.76
CA GLY A 145 -16.62 5.72 12.53
C GLY A 145 -16.95 7.04 11.81
N LEU A 146 -16.75 7.08 10.49
CA LEU A 146 -17.15 8.22 9.69
C LEU A 146 -18.67 8.48 9.78
N PHE A 147 -19.49 7.42 9.70
CA PHE A 147 -20.94 7.53 9.89
C PHE A 147 -21.32 8.05 11.28
N ILE A 148 -20.67 7.58 12.34
CA ILE A 148 -20.91 8.06 13.72
C ILE A 148 -20.58 9.57 13.82
N LEU A 149 -19.45 10.00 13.22
CA LEU A 149 -19.03 11.40 13.22
C LEU A 149 -19.98 12.30 12.42
N LEU A 150 -20.57 11.80 11.32
CA LEU A 150 -21.51 12.55 10.49
C LEU A 150 -22.93 12.58 11.10
N ALA A 151 -23.44 11.41 11.48
CA ALA A 151 -24.81 11.27 12.00
C ALA A 151 -24.93 11.76 13.44
N ARG A 152 -23.85 11.74 14.20
CA ARG A 152 -23.76 12.20 15.60
C ARG A 152 -24.90 11.68 16.47
N PRO A 153 -25.11 10.36 16.56
CA PRO A 153 -26.18 9.80 17.37
C PRO A 153 -26.02 10.17 18.85
N PHE A 154 -24.79 10.33 19.30
CA PHE A 154 -24.41 10.84 20.62
C PHE A 154 -23.24 11.84 20.49
N LYS A 155 -22.95 12.57 21.56
CA LYS A 155 -21.90 13.59 21.61
C LYS A 155 -20.86 13.24 22.69
N ILE A 156 -19.73 13.92 22.66
CA ILE A 156 -18.74 13.88 23.74
C ILE A 156 -19.42 14.35 25.05
N ASN A 157 -19.14 13.68 26.14
CA ASN A 157 -19.73 13.79 27.46
C ASN A 157 -21.18 13.31 27.59
N ASP A 158 -21.83 12.77 26.59
CA ASP A 158 -23.07 12.01 26.75
C ASP A 158 -22.81 10.75 27.56
N VAL A 159 -23.76 10.33 28.38
CA VAL A 159 -23.76 9.03 29.06
C VAL A 159 -24.64 8.08 28.27
N VAL A 160 -24.04 6.97 27.79
CA VAL A 160 -24.70 6.04 26.90
C VAL A 160 -24.49 4.59 27.34
N ASP A 161 -25.39 3.72 26.90
CA ASP A 161 -25.13 2.27 26.89
C ASP A 161 -24.80 1.91 25.44
N VAL A 162 -23.62 1.32 25.21
CA VAL A 162 -23.11 1.03 23.88
C VAL A 162 -22.19 -0.19 23.90
N ALA A 163 -22.35 -1.07 22.92
CA ALA A 163 -21.49 -2.26 22.73
C ALA A 163 -21.31 -3.16 23.96
N GLY A 164 -22.38 -3.31 24.76
CA GLY A 164 -22.35 -4.10 26.00
C GLY A 164 -21.89 -3.36 27.25
N GLU A 165 -21.40 -2.13 27.10
CA GLU A 165 -21.04 -1.25 28.22
C GLU A 165 -22.25 -0.41 28.61
N SER A 166 -22.52 -0.31 29.93
CA SER A 166 -23.64 0.43 30.48
C SER A 166 -23.18 1.65 31.23
N GLU A 167 -23.91 2.76 31.06
CA GLU A 167 -23.69 4.04 31.76
C GLU A 167 -22.26 4.58 31.62
N VAL A 168 -21.70 4.49 30.39
CA VAL A 168 -20.38 5.02 30.09
C VAL A 168 -20.44 6.43 29.55
N ALA A 169 -19.47 7.27 29.93
CA ALA A 169 -19.32 8.61 29.39
C ALA A 169 -18.46 8.61 28.13
N VAL A 170 -18.96 9.21 27.06
CA VAL A 170 -18.20 9.34 25.80
C VAL A 170 -17.12 10.40 25.98
N LYS A 171 -15.84 10.03 25.80
CA LYS A 171 -14.69 10.94 25.93
C LYS A 171 -14.18 11.44 24.59
N ASP A 172 -14.12 10.56 23.59
CA ASP A 172 -13.66 10.90 22.23
C ASP A 172 -14.33 10.00 21.19
N ILE A 173 -14.48 10.53 19.98
CA ILE A 173 -15.02 9.80 18.84
C ILE A 173 -14.02 9.89 17.70
N SER A 174 -13.29 8.80 17.49
CA SER A 174 -12.31 8.68 16.41
C SER A 174 -12.84 7.81 15.28
N THR A 175 -12.14 7.79 14.15
CA THR A 175 -12.58 7.07 12.96
C THR A 175 -12.67 5.53 13.16
N LEU A 176 -11.78 4.96 13.98
CA LEU A 176 -11.74 3.50 14.21
C LEU A 176 -12.40 3.08 15.50
N PHE A 177 -12.31 3.93 16.53
CA PHE A 177 -12.77 3.65 17.90
C PHE A 177 -13.47 4.86 18.50
N THR A 178 -14.45 4.59 19.36
CA THR A 178 -14.98 5.58 20.30
C THR A 178 -14.40 5.28 21.68
N VAL A 179 -13.84 6.30 22.31
CA VAL A 179 -13.28 6.20 23.66
C VAL A 179 -14.38 6.49 24.65
N VAL A 180 -14.68 5.54 25.53
CA VAL A 180 -15.66 5.73 26.60
C VAL A 180 -15.01 5.46 27.95
N GLU A 181 -15.50 6.15 28.98
CA GLU A 181 -15.05 5.97 30.36
C GLU A 181 -16.19 5.37 31.18
N ARG A 182 -15.87 4.29 31.87
CA ARG A 182 -16.75 3.60 32.80
C ARG A 182 -16.76 4.33 34.14
N LYS A 183 -17.78 4.10 34.96
CA LYS A 183 -17.92 4.72 36.32
C LYS A 183 -16.77 4.39 37.29
N ASP A 184 -16.10 3.26 37.09
CA ASP A 184 -14.94 2.84 37.85
C ASP A 184 -13.63 3.53 37.41
N GLY A 185 -13.70 4.47 36.46
CA GLY A 185 -12.57 5.20 35.90
C GLY A 185 -11.82 4.47 34.79
N LEU A 186 -12.25 3.26 34.40
CA LEU A 186 -11.61 2.52 33.30
C LEU A 186 -11.99 3.12 31.95
N THR A 187 -10.98 3.31 31.11
CA THR A 187 -11.15 3.72 29.71
C THR A 187 -11.34 2.51 28.83
N VAL A 188 -12.43 2.47 28.06
CA VAL A 188 -12.75 1.42 27.11
C VAL A 188 -12.73 1.96 25.70
N LEU A 189 -12.03 1.26 24.79
CA LEU A 189 -12.00 1.56 23.36
C LEU A 189 -13.04 0.68 22.65
N VAL A 190 -14.12 1.28 22.19
CA VAL A 190 -15.21 0.56 21.50
C VAL A 190 -15.03 0.68 19.99
N PRO A 191 -14.87 -0.43 19.26
CA PRO A 191 -14.79 -0.44 17.81
C PRO A 191 -16.04 0.19 17.16
N SER A 192 -15.86 1.04 16.15
CA SER A 192 -16.96 1.80 15.55
C SER A 192 -18.02 0.90 14.89
N THR A 193 -17.63 -0.25 14.33
CA THR A 193 -18.57 -1.24 13.78
C THR A 193 -19.48 -1.85 14.85
N MET A 194 -18.99 -2.06 16.07
CA MET A 194 -19.80 -2.57 17.18
C MET A 194 -20.88 -1.56 17.58
N ILE A 195 -20.56 -0.29 17.55
CA ILE A 195 -21.51 0.79 17.86
C ILE A 195 -22.63 0.84 16.84
N LEU A 196 -22.31 0.84 15.54
CA LEU A 196 -23.32 0.88 14.47
C LEU A 196 -24.15 -0.41 14.37
N GLY A 197 -23.57 -1.54 14.73
CA GLY A 197 -24.23 -2.85 14.69
C GLY A 197 -25.16 -3.15 15.85
N GLN A 198 -25.21 -2.30 16.87
CA GLN A 198 -25.96 -2.56 18.10
C GLN A 198 -26.86 -1.39 18.49
N LYS A 199 -27.79 -1.68 19.42
CA LYS A 199 -28.67 -0.65 19.99
C LYS A 199 -27.83 0.32 20.85
N ILE A 200 -28.04 1.60 20.66
CA ILE A 200 -27.46 2.67 21.46
C ILE A 200 -28.57 3.22 22.37
N VAL A 201 -28.35 3.28 23.68
CA VAL A 201 -29.26 3.91 24.63
C VAL A 201 -28.59 5.16 25.19
N ILE A 202 -29.20 6.31 25.02
CA ILE A 202 -28.73 7.57 25.59
C ILE A 202 -29.39 7.76 26.95
N ARG A 203 -28.58 7.68 28.01
CA ARG A 203 -29.05 7.84 29.38
C ARG A 203 -29.13 9.33 29.82
N LYS A 204 -28.10 10.08 29.49
CA LYS A 204 -28.01 11.52 29.78
C LYS A 204 -27.27 12.21 28.65
N ARG A 205 -27.83 13.31 28.16
CA ARG A 205 -27.13 14.19 27.21
C ARG A 205 -26.30 15.21 27.97
N ALA A 206 -25.13 15.53 27.42
CA ALA A 206 -24.32 16.63 27.92
C ALA A 206 -25.14 17.94 27.82
N GLU A 207 -25.26 18.67 28.91
CA GLU A 207 -25.82 20.02 28.88
C GLU A 207 -24.91 20.93 28.04
N LYS A 208 -25.54 21.84 27.28
CA LYS A 208 -24.82 22.78 26.41
C LYS A 208 -24.05 23.80 27.23
#